data_1dc2b26bdb8712325bcf7513d105dca7
#
_entry.id   1dc2b26bdb8712325bcf7513d105dca7
#
_cell.length_a   1.000
_cell.length_b   1.000
_cell.length_c   1.000
_cell.angle_alpha   90.00
_cell.angle_beta   90.00
_cell.angle_gamma   90.00
#
_symmetry.space_group_name_H-M   'P 1'
#
loop_
_entity.id
_entity.type
_entity.pdbx_description
1 polymer ?
#
loop_
_entity_poly.entity_id
_entity_poly.type
_entity_poly.pdbx_seq_one_letter_code
_entity_poly.pdbx_strand_id
1 'polypeptide(L)'
;KFFVFDSDEKEGTIAICFDILFQSKEYKNETIVPFLSIQKHETGKLNIEELIGCKYIVENIEDVVVREDTLCIYEHEPMEKYSFTIIEILDNLVHIQLEGVAIIDGYADSYEIADFFGDVWLRYK
;
A
#
# COMPACT_ATOMS: atom_id res chain seq x y z
N LYS A 1 9.78 -1.13 0.91
CA LYS A 1 10.58 -0.06 0.34
C LYS A 1 9.70 0.92 -0.43
N PHE A 2 10.04 2.19 -0.38
CA PHE A 2 9.33 3.27 -1.05
C PHE A 2 10.09 3.69 -2.31
N PHE A 3 9.39 3.79 -3.43
CA PHE A 3 10.00 4.13 -4.72
C PHE A 3 9.42 5.44 -5.26
N VAL A 4 10.29 6.25 -5.84
CA VAL A 4 9.92 7.53 -6.45
C VAL A 4 10.38 7.51 -7.90
N PHE A 5 9.48 7.89 -8.80
CA PHE A 5 9.74 7.91 -10.25
C PHE A 5 9.29 9.24 -10.85
N ASP A 6 9.76 9.50 -12.07
CA ASP A 6 9.16 10.54 -12.87
C ASP A 6 7.76 10.13 -13.32
N SER A 7 6.84 11.09 -13.33
CA SER A 7 5.48 10.84 -13.81
C SER A 7 5.45 10.62 -15.32
N ASP A 8 4.63 9.68 -15.76
CA ASP A 8 4.33 9.50 -17.19
C ASP A 8 3.19 10.40 -17.65
N GLU A 9 2.40 10.95 -16.73
CA GLU A 9 1.21 11.72 -17.05
C GLU A 9 1.47 13.23 -17.14
N LYS A 10 2.35 13.74 -16.29
CA LYS A 10 2.64 15.18 -16.23
C LYS A 10 4.12 15.40 -16.01
N GLU A 11 4.77 15.98 -17.01
CA GLU A 11 6.19 16.31 -16.96
C GLU A 11 6.53 17.15 -15.73
N GLY A 12 7.66 16.82 -15.11
CA GLY A 12 8.17 17.51 -13.93
C GLY A 12 7.55 17.07 -12.61
N THR A 13 6.53 16.22 -12.64
CA THR A 13 5.92 15.68 -11.41
C THR A 13 6.42 14.27 -11.14
N ILE A 14 6.14 13.76 -9.92
CA ILE A 14 6.59 12.45 -9.48
C ILE A 14 5.42 11.49 -9.28
N ALA A 15 5.73 10.21 -9.40
CA ALA A 15 4.86 9.10 -9.04
C ALA A 15 5.54 8.26 -7.98
N ILE A 16 4.75 7.55 -7.19
CA ILE A 16 5.25 6.72 -6.08
C ILE A 16 4.64 5.33 -6.12
N CYS A 17 5.39 4.37 -5.60
CA CYS A 17 4.86 3.04 -5.25
C CYS A 17 5.63 2.52 -4.04
N PHE A 18 5.13 1.48 -3.39
CA PHE A 18 5.86 0.91 -2.26
C PHE A 18 5.46 -0.53 -1.98
N ASP A 19 6.39 -1.23 -1.33
CA ASP A 19 6.22 -2.60 -0.87
C ASP A 19 6.50 -2.66 0.62
N ILE A 20 5.72 -3.46 1.33
CA ILE A 20 5.91 -3.70 2.77
C ILE A 20 5.87 -5.20 3.03
N LEU A 21 6.97 -5.74 3.58
CA LEU A 21 6.99 -7.09 4.13
C LEU A 21 6.81 -6.97 5.64
N PHE A 22 5.65 -7.38 6.12
CA PHE A 22 5.35 -7.32 7.55
C PHE A 22 6.01 -8.46 8.30
N GLN A 23 6.12 -8.30 9.61
CA GLN A 23 6.60 -9.39 10.48
C GLN A 23 5.59 -10.52 10.48
N SER A 24 6.09 -11.74 10.72
CA SER A 24 5.21 -12.91 10.83
C SER A 24 4.21 -12.74 11.97
N LYS A 25 3.01 -13.24 11.75
CA LYS A 25 1.93 -13.24 12.72
C LYS A 25 1.25 -14.59 12.73
N GLU A 26 0.64 -14.94 13.85
CA GLU A 26 -0.24 -16.09 13.94
C GLU A 26 -1.67 -15.67 13.58
N TYR A 27 -2.29 -16.44 12.70
CA TYR A 27 -3.67 -16.26 12.30
C TYR A 27 -4.32 -17.61 12.10
N LYS A 28 -5.39 -17.90 12.84
CA LYS A 28 -6.10 -19.19 12.80
C LYS A 28 -5.15 -20.39 12.95
N ASN A 29 -4.24 -20.32 13.93
CA ASN A 29 -3.23 -21.35 14.23
C ASN A 29 -2.20 -21.57 13.11
N GLU A 30 -2.10 -20.65 12.16
CA GLU A 30 -1.07 -20.68 11.13
C GLU A 30 -0.18 -19.45 11.24
N THR A 31 1.09 -19.60 10.91
CA THR A 31 2.02 -18.47 10.83
C THR A 31 1.92 -17.85 9.43
N ILE A 32 1.61 -16.57 9.36
CA ILE A 32 1.54 -15.84 8.10
C ILE A 32 2.58 -14.71 8.09
N VAL A 33 3.03 -14.35 6.89
CA VAL A 33 3.92 -13.22 6.68
C VAL A 33 3.28 -12.32 5.61
N PRO A 34 2.46 -11.35 6.03
CA PRO A 34 1.78 -10.50 5.06
C PRO A 34 2.75 -9.67 4.23
N PHE A 35 2.47 -9.57 2.95
CA PHE A 35 3.23 -8.74 2.02
C PHE A 35 2.27 -7.85 1.23
N LEU A 36 2.48 -6.52 1.34
CA LEU A 36 1.67 -5.52 0.66
C LEU A 36 2.46 -4.93 -0.50
N SER A 37 1.85 -4.84 -1.67
CA SER A 37 2.43 -4.18 -2.82
C SER A 37 1.43 -3.15 -3.35
N ILE A 38 1.78 -1.88 -3.24
CA ILE A 38 1.00 -0.76 -3.76
C ILE A 38 1.67 -0.26 -5.02
N GLN A 39 0.94 -0.35 -6.12
CA GLN A 39 1.42 0.06 -7.43
C GLN A 39 1.40 1.59 -7.57
N LYS A 40 1.87 2.04 -8.70
CA LYS A 40 2.13 3.44 -8.98
C LYS A 40 0.93 4.36 -8.74
N HIS A 41 1.15 5.39 -7.92
CA HIS A 41 0.24 6.53 -7.75
C HIS A 41 0.88 7.79 -8.35
N GLU A 42 0.17 8.42 -9.25
CA GLU A 42 0.56 9.74 -9.76
C GLU A 42 0.23 10.77 -8.68
N THR A 43 1.20 11.58 -8.29
CA THR A 43 1.03 12.50 -7.16
C THR A 43 0.66 13.92 -7.56
N GLY A 44 1.02 14.34 -8.77
CA GLY A 44 0.88 15.73 -9.20
C GLY A 44 1.82 16.69 -8.48
N LYS A 45 2.76 16.19 -7.71
CA LYS A 45 3.73 16.99 -6.94
C LYS A 45 5.08 17.02 -7.65
N LEU A 46 5.90 18.02 -7.34
CA LEU A 46 7.19 18.22 -8.00
C LEU A 46 8.32 17.48 -7.30
N ASN A 47 8.20 17.26 -5.98
CA ASN A 47 9.22 16.59 -5.20
C ASN A 47 8.60 15.86 -4.01
N ILE A 48 9.41 15.01 -3.38
CA ILE A 48 8.94 14.13 -2.31
C ILE A 48 8.47 14.88 -1.07
N GLU A 49 9.09 16.01 -0.75
CA GLU A 49 8.74 16.79 0.45
C GLU A 49 7.31 17.33 0.37
N GLU A 50 6.80 17.56 -0.84
CA GLU A 50 5.43 18.05 -1.04
C GLU A 50 4.38 16.97 -0.74
N LEU A 51 4.79 15.71 -0.59
CA LEU A 51 3.88 14.60 -0.28
C LEU A 51 3.46 14.57 1.19
N ILE A 52 4.18 15.26 2.08
CA ILE A 52 3.87 15.27 3.52
C ILE A 52 2.46 15.78 3.73
N GLY A 53 1.64 14.98 4.42
CA GLY A 53 0.23 15.27 4.68
C GLY A 53 -0.72 14.82 3.57
N CYS A 54 -0.22 14.35 2.44
CA CYS A 54 -1.07 13.88 1.35
C CYS A 54 -1.64 12.49 1.66
N LYS A 55 -2.92 12.32 1.35
CA LYS A 55 -3.63 11.05 1.52
C LYS A 55 -4.09 10.55 0.16
N TYR A 56 -3.90 9.26 -0.07
CA TYR A 56 -4.30 8.59 -1.30
C TYR A 56 -5.32 7.51 -0.96
N ILE A 57 -6.44 7.48 -1.68
CA ILE A 57 -7.58 6.62 -1.38
C ILE A 57 -7.97 5.84 -2.62
N VAL A 58 -8.14 4.51 -2.47
CA VAL A 58 -8.76 3.66 -3.48
C VAL A 58 -9.96 2.99 -2.82
N GLU A 59 -11.17 3.36 -3.23
CA GLU A 59 -12.40 3.12 -2.47
C GLU A 59 -13.12 1.83 -2.81
N ASN A 60 -12.76 1.17 -3.90
CA ASN A 60 -13.47 -0.03 -4.34
C ASN A 60 -12.54 -1.07 -4.95
N ILE A 61 -12.97 -2.32 -4.88
CA ILE A 61 -12.16 -3.46 -5.32
C ILE A 61 -11.87 -3.42 -6.82
N GLU A 62 -12.77 -2.91 -7.64
CA GLU A 62 -12.58 -2.84 -9.08
C GLU A 62 -11.35 -1.98 -9.42
N ASP A 63 -11.21 -0.86 -8.76
CA ASP A 63 -10.06 0.02 -8.96
C ASP A 63 -8.77 -0.61 -8.41
N VAL A 64 -8.84 -1.30 -7.28
CA VAL A 64 -7.68 -2.02 -6.72
C VAL A 64 -7.19 -3.08 -7.71
N VAL A 65 -8.11 -3.83 -8.32
CA VAL A 65 -7.78 -4.87 -9.31
C VAL A 65 -7.14 -4.26 -10.56
N VAL A 66 -7.71 -3.18 -11.08
CA VAL A 66 -7.18 -2.50 -12.28
C VAL A 66 -5.77 -1.96 -12.01
N ARG A 67 -5.51 -1.45 -10.82
CA ARG A 67 -4.21 -0.95 -10.41
C ARG A 67 -3.20 -2.07 -10.12
N GLU A 68 -3.67 -3.29 -9.90
CA GLU A 68 -2.85 -4.44 -9.52
C GLU A 68 -2.21 -4.30 -8.12
N ASP A 69 -2.85 -3.55 -7.23
CA ASP A 69 -2.44 -3.50 -5.82
C ASP A 69 -2.82 -4.82 -5.14
N THR A 70 -1.91 -5.39 -4.35
CA THR A 70 -2.14 -6.68 -3.71
C THR A 70 -1.71 -6.71 -2.26
N LEU A 71 -2.40 -7.52 -1.47
CA LEU A 71 -1.97 -7.91 -0.14
C LEU A 71 -1.95 -9.44 -0.09
N CYS A 72 -0.78 -10.00 0.06
CA CYS A 72 -0.59 -11.44 0.14
C CYS A 72 -0.58 -11.89 1.60
N ILE A 73 -1.55 -12.70 1.99
CA ILE A 73 -1.59 -13.36 3.30
C ILE A 73 -1.37 -14.85 3.09
N TYR A 74 -2.26 -15.53 2.39
CA TYR A 74 -2.07 -16.90 1.89
C TYR A 74 -1.73 -16.89 0.40
N GLU A 75 -2.40 -16.02 -0.35
CA GLU A 75 -2.19 -15.82 -1.78
C GLU A 75 -2.23 -14.32 -2.08
N HIS A 76 -1.81 -13.93 -3.29
CA HIS A 76 -1.92 -12.56 -3.76
C HIS A 76 -3.40 -12.24 -4.03
N GLU A 77 -3.97 -11.38 -3.22
CA GLU A 77 -5.35 -10.95 -3.35
C GLU A 77 -5.41 -9.43 -3.50
N PRO A 78 -6.40 -8.90 -4.25
CA PRO A 78 -6.66 -7.48 -4.18
C PRO A 78 -7.23 -7.15 -2.80
N MET A 79 -7.29 -5.86 -2.48
CA MET A 79 -7.98 -5.38 -1.27
C MET A 79 -9.36 -4.87 -1.67
N GLU A 80 -10.31 -4.92 -0.74
CA GLU A 80 -11.63 -4.32 -0.97
C GLU A 80 -11.49 -2.80 -1.16
N LYS A 81 -10.64 -2.20 -0.36
CA LYS A 81 -10.29 -0.78 -0.41
C LYS A 81 -9.06 -0.52 0.46
N TYR A 82 -8.41 0.60 0.22
CA TYR A 82 -7.33 1.04 1.10
C TYR A 82 -7.13 2.55 0.98
N SER A 83 -6.42 3.10 1.96
CA SER A 83 -5.89 4.44 1.89
C SER A 83 -4.55 4.50 2.60
N PHE A 84 -3.71 5.45 2.23
CA PHE A 84 -2.49 5.74 2.95
C PHE A 84 -2.20 7.22 2.99
N THR A 85 -1.51 7.66 4.04
CA THR A 85 -1.11 9.05 4.24
C THR A 85 0.39 9.10 4.44
N ILE A 86 1.05 10.01 3.75
CA ILE A 86 2.46 10.32 3.99
C ILE A 86 2.51 11.27 5.19
N ILE A 87 3.03 10.80 6.31
CA ILE A 87 3.02 11.57 7.56
C ILE A 87 4.25 12.46 7.66
N GLU A 88 5.41 11.90 7.34
CA GLU A 88 6.69 12.57 7.57
C GLU A 88 7.75 11.97 6.67
N ILE A 89 8.73 12.77 6.33
CA ILE A 89 9.90 12.32 5.61
C ILE A 89 11.12 12.79 6.39
N LEU A 90 11.98 11.85 6.78
CA LEU A 90 13.16 12.12 7.57
C LEU A 90 14.35 11.41 6.94
N ASP A 91 15.31 12.18 6.45
CA ASP A 91 16.47 11.65 5.72
C ASP A 91 16.01 10.82 4.50
N ASN A 92 16.30 9.52 4.48
CA ASN A 92 15.87 8.63 3.42
C ASN A 92 14.75 7.68 3.88
N LEU A 93 13.94 8.12 4.86
CA LEU A 93 12.82 7.35 5.39
C LEU A 93 11.51 8.09 5.17
N VAL A 94 10.49 7.34 4.81
CA VAL A 94 9.13 7.86 4.63
C VAL A 94 8.21 7.18 5.65
N HIS A 95 7.57 7.98 6.49
CA HIS A 95 6.60 7.50 7.47
C HIS A 95 5.23 7.47 6.83
N ILE A 96 4.63 6.28 6.78
CA ILE A 96 3.34 6.06 6.15
C ILE A 96 2.38 5.43 7.16
N GLN A 97 1.17 5.98 7.23
CA GLN A 97 0.05 5.31 7.90
C GLN A 97 -0.89 4.81 6.82
N LEU A 98 -1.28 3.55 6.92
CA LEU A 98 -2.17 2.94 5.94
C LEU A 98 -3.28 2.16 6.64
N GLU A 99 -4.42 2.07 5.96
CA GLU A 99 -5.57 1.32 6.44
C GLU A 99 -6.38 0.82 5.26
N GLY A 100 -7.15 -0.21 5.49
CA GLY A 100 -7.99 -0.75 4.45
C GLY A 100 -8.73 -1.99 4.90
N VAL A 101 -9.30 -2.68 3.91
CA VAL A 101 -10.00 -3.94 4.12
C VAL A 101 -9.33 -5.00 3.24
N ALA A 102 -8.73 -5.97 3.90
CA ALA A 102 -8.01 -7.06 3.23
C ALA A 102 -8.95 -8.21 2.90
N ILE A 103 -8.61 -8.93 1.83
CA ILE A 103 -9.23 -10.21 1.51
C ILE A 103 -8.29 -11.29 2.06
N ILE A 104 -8.75 -12.06 3.04
CA ILE A 104 -7.90 -13.05 3.71
C ILE A 104 -7.79 -14.31 2.87
N ASP A 105 -8.91 -14.82 2.40
CA ASP A 105 -8.97 -16.02 1.57
C ASP A 105 -10.15 -15.92 0.61
N GLY A 106 -9.86 -15.55 -0.63
CA GLY A 106 -10.88 -15.39 -1.66
C GLY A 106 -11.39 -16.70 -2.23
N TYR A 107 -10.73 -17.82 -1.91
CA TYR A 107 -11.11 -19.16 -2.37
C TYR A 107 -11.87 -19.97 -1.33
N ALA A 108 -12.00 -19.44 -0.11
CA ALA A 108 -12.78 -20.09 0.93
C ALA A 108 -14.28 -20.08 0.56
N ASP A 109 -15.03 -21.07 1.04
CA ASP A 109 -16.49 -21.13 0.85
C ASP A 109 -17.16 -19.87 1.40
N SER A 110 -16.65 -19.35 2.50
CA SER A 110 -17.02 -18.03 3.00
C SER A 110 -15.88 -17.05 2.69
N TYR A 111 -16.13 -16.13 1.79
CA TYR A 111 -15.25 -15.04 1.44
C TYR A 111 -14.93 -14.23 2.72
N GLU A 112 -13.68 -14.30 3.16
CA GLU A 112 -13.25 -13.63 4.39
C GLU A 112 -12.56 -12.31 4.12
N ILE A 113 -12.98 -11.28 4.86
CA ILE A 113 -12.35 -9.96 4.83
C ILE A 113 -11.98 -9.54 6.25
N ALA A 114 -11.02 -8.64 6.38
CA ALA A 114 -10.60 -8.08 7.66
C ALA A 114 -10.06 -6.67 7.48
N ASP A 115 -10.36 -5.81 8.44
CA ASP A 115 -9.75 -4.49 8.49
C ASP A 115 -8.26 -4.63 8.80
N PHE A 116 -7.43 -3.77 8.21
CA PHE A 116 -6.02 -3.70 8.55
C PHE A 116 -5.59 -2.26 8.74
N PHE A 117 -4.56 -2.09 9.55
CA PHE A 117 -3.91 -0.82 9.81
C PHE A 117 -2.41 -1.04 9.88
N GLY A 118 -1.64 -0.13 9.30
CA GLY A 118 -0.18 -0.14 9.38
C GLY A 118 0.36 1.24 9.65
N ASP A 119 1.43 1.30 10.42
CA ASP A 119 2.19 2.52 10.68
C ASP A 119 3.66 2.15 10.52
N VAL A 120 4.25 2.58 9.41
CA VAL A 120 5.55 2.07 9.00
C VAL A 120 6.47 3.18 8.52
N TRP A 121 7.76 2.93 8.66
CA TRP A 121 8.83 3.74 8.07
C TRP A 121 9.47 2.93 6.96
N LEU A 122 9.43 3.45 5.74
CA LEU A 122 9.99 2.79 4.58
C LEU A 122 11.19 3.55 4.06
N ARG A 123 12.22 2.81 3.68
CA ARG A 123 13.40 3.39 3.05
C ARG A 123 13.08 3.73 1.59
N TYR A 124 13.49 4.91 1.12
CA TYR A 124 13.53 5.26 -0.28
C TYR A 124 14.98 5.58 -0.69
N LYS A 125 15.34 5.28 -1.92
CA LYS A 125 16.71 5.24 -2.45
C LYS A 125 17.44 3.98 -2.06
#